data_639d18dfcf9a2acded32aeb89416ddc4
#
_entry.id   639d18dfcf9a2acded32aeb89416ddc4
#
_cell.length_a   1.000
_cell.length_b   1.000
_cell.length_c   1.000
_cell.angle_alpha   90.00
_cell.angle_beta   90.00
_cell.angle_gamma   90.00
#
_symmetry.space_group_name_H-M   'P 1'
#
loop_
_entity.id
_entity.type
_entity.pdbx_description
1 polymer ?
#
loop_
_entity_poly.entity_id
_entity_poly.type
_entity_poly.pdbx_seq_one_letter_code
_entity_poly.pdbx_strand_id
1 'polypeptide(L)'
;KKGIGMVASIRETCDDVDSAVEGVCREAAHDLWRAIDEWERLLTEKSLLQRVKEVRKMREKADMPVIPYEPCHKELFKSLNEDWITRHWQIEPHDLDYLDHPQEYIIGKGGFVFVATYKGKPVGVCALCKMDDPLYDYELAKLAVSPNAQGKGIGLLLCETAIGKAKELGAKRLFLESNTLLKTAIHIYRKLGFKELSEYHPAYERGDIQMELSI
;
A
#
# COMPACT_ATOMS: atom_id res chain seq x y z
N LYS A 1 1.24 11.23 68.22
CA LYS A 1 1.42 12.69 67.98
C LYS A 1 2.51 13.00 66.95
N LYS A 2 3.61 12.24 66.84
CA LYS A 2 4.69 12.52 65.87
C LYS A 2 4.25 12.32 64.39
N GLY A 3 3.35 11.40 64.08
CA GLY A 3 2.90 11.14 62.71
C GLY A 3 2.00 12.25 62.14
N ILE A 4 1.21 12.93 62.98
CA ILE A 4 0.31 14.01 62.54
C ILE A 4 1.10 15.27 62.15
N GLY A 5 2.17 15.60 62.87
CA GLY A 5 3.04 16.73 62.54
C GLY A 5 3.82 16.52 61.26
N MET A 6 4.22 15.29 60.95
CA MET A 6 4.92 14.93 59.72
C MET A 6 4.02 15.03 58.48
N VAL A 7 2.76 14.62 58.60
CA VAL A 7 1.76 14.75 57.49
C VAL A 7 1.42 16.22 57.25
N ALA A 8 1.33 17.07 58.30
CA ALA A 8 1.06 18.49 58.13
C ALA A 8 2.25 19.20 57.44
N SER A 9 3.48 18.87 57.80
CA SER A 9 4.69 19.45 57.17
C SER A 9 4.84 19.03 55.72
N ILE A 10 4.46 17.78 55.36
CA ILE A 10 4.45 17.35 53.94
C ILE A 10 3.38 18.10 53.13
N ARG A 11 2.22 18.34 53.74
CA ARG A 11 1.14 19.07 53.07
C ARG A 11 1.54 20.53 52.81
N GLU A 12 2.10 21.24 53.78
CA GLU A 12 2.62 22.60 53.61
C GLU A 12 3.68 22.67 52.47
N THR A 13 4.59 21.68 52.46
CA THR A 13 5.60 21.61 51.39
C THR A 13 4.98 21.38 50.00
N CYS A 14 3.94 20.57 49.91
CA CYS A 14 3.20 20.35 48.66
C CYS A 14 2.51 21.65 48.22
N ASP A 15 1.83 22.34 49.12
CA ASP A 15 1.13 23.61 48.86
C ASP A 15 2.14 24.71 48.40
N ASP A 16 3.33 24.75 48.96
CA ASP A 16 4.41 25.66 48.55
C ASP A 16 4.90 25.32 47.13
N VAL A 17 5.07 24.04 46.79
CA VAL A 17 5.47 23.58 45.46
C VAL A 17 4.39 23.94 44.44
N ASP A 18 3.13 23.66 44.75
CA ASP A 18 2.00 23.96 43.87
C ASP A 18 1.92 25.47 43.57
N SER A 19 2.07 26.31 44.64
CA SER A 19 2.11 27.79 44.51
C SER A 19 3.28 28.27 43.65
N ALA A 20 4.45 27.64 43.78
CA ALA A 20 5.62 27.98 42.98
C ALA A 20 5.42 27.60 41.51
N VAL A 21 4.87 26.43 41.24
CA VAL A 21 4.54 25.98 39.89
C VAL A 21 3.50 26.87 39.23
N GLU A 22 2.42 27.24 39.94
CA GLU A 22 1.46 28.24 39.45
C GLU A 22 2.07 29.58 39.16
N GLY A 23 3.03 30.03 39.97
CA GLY A 23 3.81 31.25 39.73
C GLY A 23 4.53 31.18 38.40
N VAL A 24 5.29 30.11 38.16
CA VAL A 24 6.01 29.87 36.90
C VAL A 24 5.03 29.79 35.72
N CYS A 25 3.89 29.11 35.86
CA CYS A 25 2.87 29.01 34.82
C CYS A 25 2.28 30.40 34.45
N ARG A 26 2.13 31.31 35.44
CA ARG A 26 1.65 32.70 35.20
C ARG A 26 2.68 33.54 34.46
N GLU A 27 3.95 33.32 34.70
CA GLU A 27 5.04 34.05 34.05
C GLU A 27 5.36 33.46 32.66
N ALA A 28 5.00 32.22 32.40
CA ALA A 28 5.23 31.55 31.12
C ALA A 28 4.36 32.16 30.03
N ALA A 29 4.92 32.29 28.82
CA ALA A 29 4.21 32.79 27.64
C ALA A 29 3.08 31.81 27.15
N HIS A 30 3.07 30.58 27.65
CA HIS A 30 2.13 29.55 27.29
C HIS A 30 1.59 28.83 28.53
N ASP A 31 0.30 28.47 28.49
CA ASP A 31 -0.35 27.66 29.51
C ASP A 31 0.12 26.20 29.39
N LEU A 32 1.01 25.79 30.27
CA LEU A 32 1.59 24.44 30.29
C LEU A 32 0.51 23.37 30.54
N TRP A 33 -0.44 23.62 31.44
CA TRP A 33 -1.47 22.67 31.80
C TRP A 33 -2.40 22.40 30.61
N ARG A 34 -2.81 23.45 29.93
CA ARG A 34 -3.59 23.34 28.70
C ARG A 34 -2.85 22.59 27.62
N ALA A 35 -1.53 22.79 27.48
CA ALA A 35 -0.71 22.06 26.52
C ALA A 35 -0.63 20.56 26.86
N ILE A 36 -0.51 20.22 28.17
CA ILE A 36 -0.47 18.84 28.64
C ILE A 36 -1.83 18.15 28.36
N ASP A 37 -2.95 18.78 28.72
CA ASP A 37 -4.29 18.26 28.45
C ASP A 37 -4.51 18.00 26.95
N GLU A 38 -4.06 18.91 26.12
CA GLU A 38 -4.15 18.76 24.66
C GLU A 38 -3.31 17.56 24.17
N TRP A 39 -2.10 17.40 24.68
CA TRP A 39 -1.25 16.25 24.39
C TRP A 39 -1.88 14.92 24.82
N GLU A 40 -2.40 14.86 26.04
CA GLU A 40 -3.08 13.68 26.55
C GLU A 40 -4.28 13.30 25.68
N ARG A 41 -5.11 14.26 25.33
CA ARG A 41 -6.24 14.06 24.41
C ARG A 41 -5.78 13.50 23.05
N LEU A 42 -4.77 14.15 22.43
CA LEU A 42 -4.23 13.76 21.14
C LEU A 42 -3.59 12.36 21.15
N LEU A 43 -2.95 11.99 22.27
CA LEU A 43 -2.33 10.66 22.44
C LEU A 43 -3.37 9.58 22.78
N THR A 44 -4.48 9.96 23.41
CA THR A 44 -5.63 9.08 23.64
C THR A 44 -6.37 8.78 22.34
N GLU A 45 -6.61 9.79 21.50
CA GLU A 45 -7.21 9.63 20.19
C GLU A 45 -6.35 8.77 19.26
N LYS A 46 -5.04 8.98 19.31
CA LYS A 46 -4.07 8.26 18.48
C LYS A 46 -2.72 8.16 19.17
N SER A 47 -2.39 6.96 19.61
CA SER A 47 -1.16 6.71 20.36
C SER A 47 0.10 7.14 19.59
N LEU A 48 1.16 7.53 20.32
CA LEU A 48 2.45 7.87 19.73
C LEU A 48 2.99 6.75 18.83
N LEU A 49 2.80 5.49 19.24
CA LEU A 49 3.20 4.33 18.44
C LEU A 49 2.49 4.27 17.08
N GLN A 50 1.18 4.58 17.07
CA GLN A 50 0.42 4.64 15.81
C GLN A 50 0.95 5.76 14.89
N ARG A 51 1.22 6.95 15.45
CA ARG A 51 1.79 8.09 14.71
C ARG A 51 3.17 7.74 14.14
N VAL A 52 4.04 7.11 14.93
CA VAL A 52 5.37 6.67 14.49
C VAL A 52 5.26 5.65 13.36
N LYS A 53 4.34 4.68 13.45
CA LYS A 53 4.09 3.70 12.38
C LYS A 53 3.64 4.38 11.07
N GLU A 54 2.82 5.41 11.15
CA GLU A 54 2.38 6.17 9.96
C GLU A 54 3.51 6.97 9.32
N VAL A 55 4.29 7.70 10.12
CA VAL A 55 5.46 8.45 9.63
C VAL A 55 6.46 7.48 8.96
N ARG A 56 6.70 6.32 9.59
CA ARG A 56 7.54 5.27 9.01
C ARG A 56 6.98 4.76 7.68
N LYS A 57 5.68 4.47 7.62
CA LYS A 57 5.00 4.04 6.39
C LYS A 57 5.08 5.09 5.28
N MET A 58 4.90 6.37 5.63
CA MET A 58 5.04 7.48 4.65
C MET A 58 6.46 7.55 4.10
N ARG A 59 7.48 7.43 4.97
CA ARG A 59 8.88 7.42 4.55
C ARG A 59 9.20 6.21 3.67
N GLU A 60 8.77 5.02 4.07
CA GLU A 60 8.97 3.79 3.28
C GLU A 60 8.27 3.89 1.91
N LYS A 61 7.10 4.53 1.83
CA LYS A 61 6.39 4.76 0.57
C LYS A 61 7.13 5.78 -0.32
N ALA A 62 7.76 6.79 0.26
CA ALA A 62 8.58 7.76 -0.48
C ALA A 62 9.84 7.11 -1.10
N ASP A 63 10.38 6.06 -0.47
CA ASP A 63 11.50 5.27 -0.98
C ASP A 63 11.11 4.27 -2.09
N MET A 64 9.82 4.18 -2.41
CA MET A 64 9.24 3.23 -3.37
C MET A 64 8.37 3.93 -4.42
N PRO A 65 8.90 4.87 -5.19
CA PRO A 65 8.12 5.52 -6.24
C PRO A 65 7.68 4.50 -7.31
N VAL A 66 6.46 4.69 -7.81
CA VAL A 66 5.95 3.99 -8.98
C VAL A 66 6.03 4.94 -10.16
N ILE A 67 6.72 4.51 -11.19
CA ILE A 67 6.96 5.28 -12.41
C ILE A 67 6.27 4.62 -13.61
N PRO A 68 5.95 5.37 -14.67
CA PRO A 68 5.50 4.80 -15.93
C PRO A 68 6.56 3.87 -16.54
N TYR A 69 6.08 2.90 -17.31
CA TYR A 69 6.96 2.06 -18.12
C TYR A 69 7.64 2.88 -19.22
N GLU A 70 8.90 2.57 -19.43
CA GLU A 70 9.71 3.02 -20.57
C GLU A 70 10.33 1.80 -21.26
N PRO A 71 10.76 1.92 -22.55
CA PRO A 71 11.34 0.78 -23.28
C PRO A 71 12.52 0.09 -22.59
N CYS A 72 13.30 0.81 -21.76
CA CYS A 72 14.38 0.26 -20.97
C CYS A 72 13.91 -0.72 -19.86
N HIS A 73 12.61 -0.71 -19.52
CA HIS A 73 12.04 -1.63 -18.53
C HIS A 73 11.53 -2.94 -19.13
N LYS A 74 11.66 -3.16 -20.45
CA LYS A 74 11.13 -4.35 -21.14
C LYS A 74 11.67 -5.64 -20.53
N GLU A 75 12.99 -5.76 -20.41
CA GLU A 75 13.63 -6.97 -19.87
C GLU A 75 13.23 -7.23 -18.41
N LEU A 76 13.09 -6.17 -17.60
CA LEU A 76 12.59 -6.29 -16.23
C LEU A 76 11.15 -6.79 -16.20
N PHE A 77 10.27 -6.20 -17.02
CA PHE A 77 8.87 -6.58 -17.11
C PHE A 77 8.73 -8.05 -17.48
N LYS A 78 9.49 -8.49 -18.48
CA LYS A 78 9.52 -9.88 -18.93
C LYS A 78 10.07 -10.79 -17.83
N SER A 79 11.28 -10.57 -17.38
CA SER A 79 11.98 -11.47 -16.44
C SER A 79 11.23 -11.62 -15.11
N LEU A 80 10.68 -10.56 -14.54
CA LEU A 80 9.91 -10.65 -13.30
C LEU A 80 8.65 -11.50 -13.44
N ASN A 81 7.98 -11.44 -14.60
CA ASN A 81 6.80 -12.27 -14.85
C ASN A 81 7.18 -13.72 -15.14
N GLU A 82 8.19 -13.95 -15.97
CA GLU A 82 8.72 -15.30 -16.23
C GLU A 82 9.14 -15.99 -14.93
N ASP A 83 9.85 -15.28 -14.05
CA ASP A 83 10.35 -15.81 -12.78
C ASP A 83 9.25 -16.44 -11.90
N TRP A 84 8.07 -15.80 -11.78
CA TRP A 84 7.02 -16.36 -10.95
C TRP A 84 6.19 -17.39 -11.70
N ILE A 85 5.96 -17.23 -13.02
CA ILE A 85 5.23 -18.20 -13.84
C ILE A 85 5.97 -19.53 -13.83
N THR A 86 7.27 -19.53 -14.15
CA THR A 86 8.07 -20.75 -14.30
C THR A 86 8.31 -21.51 -12.99
N ARG A 87 8.01 -20.93 -11.85
CA ARG A 87 8.08 -21.64 -10.55
C ARG A 87 7.03 -22.73 -10.40
N HIS A 88 5.89 -22.60 -11.08
CA HIS A 88 4.74 -23.47 -10.88
C HIS A 88 4.12 -23.94 -12.20
N TRP A 89 4.35 -23.21 -13.30
CA TRP A 89 3.69 -23.43 -14.59
C TRP A 89 4.67 -23.24 -15.75
N GLN A 90 4.19 -23.50 -16.96
CA GLN A 90 4.86 -23.13 -18.20
C GLN A 90 4.32 -21.78 -18.68
N ILE A 91 5.15 -21.07 -19.45
CA ILE A 91 4.75 -19.84 -20.12
C ILE A 91 3.82 -20.22 -21.26
N GLU A 92 2.65 -19.65 -21.29
CA GLU A 92 1.66 -19.89 -22.35
C GLU A 92 1.90 -18.94 -23.54
N PRO A 93 1.50 -19.32 -24.77
CA PRO A 93 1.69 -18.46 -25.94
C PRO A 93 1.11 -17.05 -25.76
N HIS A 94 -0.04 -16.96 -25.11
CA HIS A 94 -0.68 -15.67 -24.79
C HIS A 94 0.16 -14.79 -23.85
N ASP A 95 0.98 -15.37 -22.97
CA ASP A 95 1.93 -14.58 -22.16
C ASP A 95 2.98 -13.90 -23.01
N LEU A 96 3.51 -14.61 -24.01
CA LEU A 96 4.63 -14.14 -24.84
C LEU A 96 4.29 -12.82 -25.56
N ASP A 97 3.07 -12.68 -26.07
CA ASP A 97 2.61 -11.46 -26.72
C ASP A 97 2.75 -10.25 -25.79
N TYR A 98 2.30 -10.39 -24.55
CA TYR A 98 2.37 -9.31 -23.55
C TYR A 98 3.78 -9.07 -23.01
N LEU A 99 4.56 -10.15 -22.80
CA LEU A 99 5.87 -10.07 -22.18
C LEU A 99 6.95 -9.62 -23.17
N ASP A 100 6.85 -10.07 -24.42
CA ASP A 100 7.80 -9.70 -25.47
C ASP A 100 7.49 -8.35 -26.14
N HIS A 101 6.21 -7.98 -26.15
CA HIS A 101 5.74 -6.79 -26.86
C HIS A 101 4.81 -5.90 -26.02
N PRO A 102 5.18 -5.52 -24.78
CA PRO A 102 4.29 -4.75 -23.88
C PRO A 102 3.91 -3.38 -24.47
N GLN A 103 4.78 -2.79 -25.30
CA GLN A 103 4.48 -1.53 -25.99
C GLN A 103 3.34 -1.69 -26.98
N GLU A 104 3.26 -2.82 -27.68
CA GLU A 104 2.24 -3.07 -28.70
C GLU A 104 0.95 -3.62 -28.08
N TYR A 105 1.07 -4.66 -27.25
CA TYR A 105 -0.08 -5.41 -26.75
C TYR A 105 -0.75 -4.78 -25.51
N ILE A 106 -0.05 -3.89 -24.78
CA ILE A 106 -0.62 -3.20 -23.62
C ILE A 106 -0.77 -1.71 -23.90
N ILE A 107 0.34 -0.99 -24.11
CA ILE A 107 0.36 0.48 -24.18
C ILE A 107 -0.31 0.97 -25.47
N GLY A 108 0.01 0.35 -26.60
CA GLY A 108 -0.58 0.68 -27.91
C GLY A 108 -2.08 0.42 -28.00
N LYS A 109 -2.61 -0.46 -27.13
CA LYS A 109 -4.06 -0.73 -26.99
C LYS A 109 -4.75 0.15 -25.95
N GLY A 110 -4.07 1.18 -25.41
CA GLY A 110 -4.64 2.10 -24.41
C GLY A 110 -4.54 1.60 -22.97
N GLY A 111 -3.71 0.60 -22.73
CA GLY A 111 -3.32 0.13 -21.39
C GLY A 111 -2.10 0.85 -20.83
N PHE A 112 -1.68 0.47 -19.63
CA PHE A 112 -0.56 1.06 -18.89
C PHE A 112 0.28 -0.02 -18.24
N VAL A 113 1.58 0.22 -18.13
CA VAL A 113 2.48 -0.60 -17.32
C VAL A 113 3.14 0.31 -16.29
N PHE A 114 3.12 -0.12 -15.04
CA PHE A 114 3.69 0.57 -13.89
C PHE A 114 4.92 -0.16 -13.42
N VAL A 115 5.96 0.59 -13.07
CA VAL A 115 7.23 0.06 -12.57
C VAL A 115 7.49 0.64 -11.19
N ALA A 116 7.54 -0.21 -10.18
CA ALA A 116 7.93 0.20 -8.83
C ALA A 116 9.44 0.14 -8.67
N THR A 117 10.00 1.19 -8.08
CA THR A 117 11.41 1.23 -7.71
C THR A 117 11.57 1.13 -6.20
N TYR A 118 12.68 0.57 -5.75
CA TYR A 118 13.08 0.53 -4.35
C TYR A 118 14.57 0.86 -4.23
N LYS A 119 14.89 1.89 -3.45
CA LYS A 119 16.26 2.42 -3.33
C LYS A 119 16.89 2.71 -4.71
N GLY A 120 16.12 3.33 -5.58
CA GLY A 120 16.55 3.72 -6.93
C GLY A 120 16.67 2.58 -7.94
N LYS A 121 16.30 1.35 -7.59
CA LYS A 121 16.32 0.20 -8.51
C LYS A 121 14.90 -0.25 -8.85
N PRO A 122 14.57 -0.52 -10.11
CA PRO A 122 13.27 -1.08 -10.47
C PRO A 122 13.18 -2.53 -9.98
N VAL A 123 12.09 -2.86 -9.27
CA VAL A 123 11.93 -4.13 -8.55
C VAL A 123 10.54 -4.75 -8.64
N GLY A 124 9.60 -4.07 -9.28
CA GLY A 124 8.25 -4.62 -9.43
C GLY A 124 7.53 -3.99 -10.59
N VAL A 125 6.56 -4.70 -11.15
CA VAL A 125 5.77 -4.30 -12.30
C VAL A 125 4.32 -4.69 -12.12
N CYS A 126 3.41 -3.95 -12.78
CA CYS A 126 2.00 -4.27 -12.88
C CYS A 126 1.44 -3.68 -14.18
N ALA A 127 0.59 -4.39 -14.87
CA ALA A 127 -0.10 -3.92 -16.06
C ALA A 127 -1.58 -3.61 -15.75
N LEU A 128 -2.10 -2.59 -16.41
CA LEU A 128 -3.51 -2.27 -16.53
C LEU A 128 -3.85 -2.38 -18.02
N CYS A 129 -4.39 -3.53 -18.44
CA CYS A 129 -4.67 -3.82 -19.84
C CYS A 129 -6.09 -3.34 -20.18
N LYS A 130 -6.22 -2.53 -21.25
CA LYS A 130 -7.54 -2.15 -21.74
C LYS A 130 -8.26 -3.37 -22.26
N MET A 131 -9.51 -3.56 -21.86
CA MET A 131 -10.35 -4.66 -22.32
C MET A 131 -11.30 -4.18 -23.42
N ASP A 132 -11.55 -5.07 -24.37
CA ASP A 132 -12.64 -4.94 -25.34
C ASP A 132 -13.79 -5.84 -24.87
N ASP A 133 -14.37 -5.48 -23.73
CA ASP A 133 -15.39 -6.25 -23.03
C ASP A 133 -16.55 -5.34 -22.59
N PRO A 134 -17.82 -5.75 -22.74
CA PRO A 134 -18.96 -4.91 -22.40
C PRO A 134 -19.13 -4.68 -20.88
N LEU A 135 -18.49 -5.50 -20.03
CA LEU A 135 -18.64 -5.46 -18.57
C LEU A 135 -17.45 -4.83 -17.88
N TYR A 136 -16.24 -4.99 -18.44
CA TYR A 136 -15.00 -4.59 -17.81
C TYR A 136 -14.20 -3.60 -18.66
N ASP A 137 -13.76 -2.51 -18.03
CA ASP A 137 -12.98 -1.46 -18.71
C ASP A 137 -11.50 -1.84 -18.86
N TYR A 138 -10.94 -2.46 -17.80
CA TYR A 138 -9.54 -2.85 -17.73
C TYR A 138 -9.34 -4.14 -16.94
N GLU A 139 -8.30 -4.87 -17.30
CA GLU A 139 -7.75 -5.99 -16.55
C GLU A 139 -6.51 -5.55 -15.76
N LEU A 140 -6.46 -5.86 -14.47
CA LEU A 140 -5.27 -5.76 -13.64
C LEU A 140 -4.45 -7.04 -13.81
N ALA A 141 -3.35 -6.97 -14.55
CA ALA A 141 -2.57 -8.14 -14.95
C ALA A 141 -1.06 -7.97 -14.70
N LYS A 142 -0.31 -9.06 -14.90
CA LYS A 142 1.16 -9.05 -14.91
C LYS A 142 1.79 -8.40 -13.67
N LEU A 143 1.18 -8.63 -12.49
CA LEU A 143 1.73 -8.18 -11.20
C LEU A 143 2.89 -9.07 -10.78
N ALA A 144 4.08 -8.51 -10.75
CA ALA A 144 5.29 -9.22 -10.34
C ALA A 144 6.20 -8.33 -9.49
N VAL A 145 6.79 -8.90 -8.44
CA VAL A 145 7.76 -8.20 -7.56
C VAL A 145 8.94 -9.10 -7.31
N SER A 146 10.14 -8.56 -7.52
CA SER A 146 11.41 -9.25 -7.27
C SER A 146 11.43 -9.89 -5.88
N PRO A 147 11.89 -11.15 -5.73
CA PRO A 147 11.95 -11.85 -4.44
C PRO A 147 12.62 -11.05 -3.33
N ASN A 148 13.70 -10.34 -3.64
CA ASN A 148 14.45 -9.53 -2.68
C ASN A 148 13.71 -8.26 -2.22
N ALA A 149 12.63 -7.88 -2.91
CA ALA A 149 11.81 -6.72 -2.61
C ALA A 149 10.41 -7.09 -2.09
N GLN A 150 10.07 -8.37 -2.02
CA GLN A 150 8.80 -8.83 -1.45
C GLN A 150 8.67 -8.52 0.05
N GLY A 151 7.44 -8.54 0.57
CA GLY A 151 7.15 -8.22 1.98
C GLY A 151 7.20 -6.73 2.34
N LYS A 152 7.54 -5.84 1.40
CA LYS A 152 7.65 -4.38 1.61
C LYS A 152 6.40 -3.59 1.19
N GLY A 153 5.33 -4.27 0.77
CA GLY A 153 4.09 -3.62 0.32
C GLY A 153 4.11 -3.14 -1.14
N ILE A 154 5.15 -3.44 -1.92
CA ILE A 154 5.31 -2.99 -3.31
C ILE A 154 4.17 -3.49 -4.20
N GLY A 155 3.77 -4.77 -4.06
CA GLY A 155 2.65 -5.32 -4.82
C GLY A 155 1.33 -4.57 -4.56
N LEU A 156 1.05 -4.25 -3.30
CA LEU A 156 -0.11 -3.44 -2.92
C LEU A 156 -0.03 -2.04 -3.54
N LEU A 157 1.13 -1.38 -3.46
CA LEU A 157 1.34 -0.05 -4.01
C LEU A 157 1.15 -0.02 -5.54
N LEU A 158 1.64 -1.02 -6.26
CA LEU A 158 1.44 -1.17 -7.71
C LEU A 158 -0.05 -1.31 -8.06
N CYS A 159 -0.78 -2.16 -7.35
CA CYS A 159 -2.22 -2.33 -7.56
C CYS A 159 -3.00 -1.05 -7.22
N GLU A 160 -2.68 -0.38 -6.10
CA GLU A 160 -3.29 0.93 -5.74
C GLU A 160 -3.06 1.97 -6.83
N THR A 161 -1.86 2.02 -7.41
CA THR A 161 -1.51 2.95 -8.51
C THR A 161 -2.30 2.63 -9.78
N ALA A 162 -2.39 1.35 -10.16
CA ALA A 162 -3.14 0.92 -11.33
C ALA A 162 -4.64 1.21 -11.19
N ILE A 163 -5.23 0.93 -10.01
CA ILE A 163 -6.63 1.25 -9.71
C ILE A 163 -6.85 2.78 -9.73
N GLY A 164 -5.94 3.54 -9.15
CA GLY A 164 -5.97 5.00 -9.19
C GLY A 164 -6.00 5.52 -10.63
N LYS A 165 -5.14 4.97 -11.49
CA LYS A 165 -5.11 5.31 -12.91
C LYS A 165 -6.40 4.94 -13.64
N ALA A 166 -6.97 3.79 -13.38
CA ALA A 166 -8.25 3.39 -13.94
C ALA A 166 -9.39 4.36 -13.55
N LYS A 167 -9.42 4.80 -12.28
CA LYS A 167 -10.37 5.84 -11.81
C LYS A 167 -10.20 7.16 -12.53
N GLU A 168 -8.96 7.64 -12.71
CA GLU A 168 -8.65 8.86 -13.46
C GLU A 168 -9.17 8.80 -14.91
N LEU A 169 -9.16 7.61 -15.50
CA LEU A 169 -9.66 7.36 -16.86
C LEU A 169 -11.19 7.18 -16.92
N GLY A 170 -11.89 7.24 -15.78
CA GLY A 170 -13.33 7.08 -15.70
C GLY A 170 -13.81 5.63 -15.80
N ALA A 171 -12.92 4.66 -15.60
CA ALA A 171 -13.29 3.25 -15.56
C ALA A 171 -14.26 2.99 -14.40
N LYS A 172 -15.17 2.05 -14.59
CA LYS A 172 -16.18 1.66 -13.60
C LYS A 172 -15.94 0.29 -13.03
N ARG A 173 -15.41 -0.62 -13.84
CA ARG A 173 -15.20 -2.01 -13.44
C ARG A 173 -13.85 -2.52 -13.93
N LEU A 174 -13.12 -3.15 -13.00
CA LEU A 174 -11.87 -3.84 -13.27
C LEU A 174 -12.07 -5.34 -13.13
N PHE A 175 -11.34 -6.08 -13.92
CA PHE A 175 -11.23 -7.52 -13.90
C PHE A 175 -9.82 -7.96 -13.53
N LEU A 176 -9.65 -9.13 -13.00
CA LEU A 176 -8.38 -9.85 -12.94
C LEU A 176 -8.58 -11.35 -12.98
N GLU A 177 -7.59 -12.04 -13.53
CA GLU A 177 -7.46 -13.50 -13.46
C GLU A 177 -6.20 -13.85 -12.67
N SER A 178 -6.28 -14.89 -11.84
CA SER A 178 -5.19 -15.32 -10.99
C SER A 178 -5.25 -16.82 -10.69
N ASN A 179 -4.39 -17.26 -9.77
CA ASN A 179 -4.42 -18.63 -9.27
C ASN A 179 -4.42 -18.65 -7.74
N THR A 180 -5.21 -19.54 -7.15
CA THR A 180 -5.38 -19.68 -5.70
C THR A 180 -4.10 -20.08 -4.95
N LEU A 181 -3.09 -20.63 -5.64
CA LEU A 181 -1.76 -20.86 -5.09
C LEU A 181 -1.02 -19.55 -4.78
N LEU A 182 -1.37 -18.45 -5.46
CA LEU A 182 -0.77 -17.13 -5.27
C LEU A 182 -1.39 -16.40 -4.08
N LYS A 183 -1.35 -17.00 -2.90
CA LYS A 183 -2.04 -16.53 -1.68
C LYS A 183 -1.78 -15.06 -1.35
N THR A 184 -0.55 -14.58 -1.55
CA THR A 184 -0.18 -13.18 -1.29
C THR A 184 -0.88 -12.22 -2.26
N ALA A 185 -0.97 -12.56 -3.54
CA ALA A 185 -1.67 -11.75 -4.54
C ALA A 185 -3.18 -11.72 -4.25
N ILE A 186 -3.79 -12.89 -4.00
CA ILE A 186 -5.21 -12.98 -3.62
C ILE A 186 -5.52 -12.15 -2.37
N HIS A 187 -4.64 -12.18 -1.35
CA HIS A 187 -4.81 -11.34 -0.16
C HIS A 187 -4.78 -9.84 -0.51
N ILE A 188 -3.89 -9.40 -1.39
CA ILE A 188 -3.83 -8.01 -1.86
C ILE A 188 -5.13 -7.65 -2.59
N TYR A 189 -5.61 -8.48 -3.51
CA TYR A 189 -6.82 -8.21 -4.28
C TYR A 189 -8.06 -8.10 -3.38
N ARG A 190 -8.26 -9.04 -2.45
CA ARG A 190 -9.34 -8.96 -1.45
C ARG A 190 -9.26 -7.70 -0.59
N LYS A 191 -8.05 -7.32 -0.15
CA LYS A 191 -7.83 -6.09 0.62
C LYS A 191 -8.18 -4.82 -0.15
N LEU A 192 -8.00 -4.82 -1.47
CA LEU A 192 -8.36 -3.72 -2.37
C LEU A 192 -9.84 -3.71 -2.75
N GLY A 193 -10.61 -4.71 -2.31
CA GLY A 193 -12.06 -4.78 -2.52
C GLY A 193 -12.48 -5.62 -3.72
N PHE A 194 -11.56 -6.32 -4.38
CA PHE A 194 -11.92 -7.28 -5.41
C PHE A 194 -12.76 -8.42 -4.83
N LYS A 195 -13.81 -8.80 -5.56
CA LYS A 195 -14.72 -9.89 -5.23
C LYS A 195 -14.55 -11.01 -6.23
N GLU A 196 -14.63 -12.25 -5.77
CA GLU A 196 -14.56 -13.43 -6.63
C GLU A 196 -15.82 -13.56 -7.49
N LEU A 197 -15.65 -13.94 -8.75
CA LEU A 197 -16.73 -14.25 -9.66
C LEU A 197 -17.19 -15.69 -9.43
N SER A 198 -18.51 -15.90 -9.49
CA SER A 198 -19.10 -17.23 -9.36
C SER A 198 -19.03 -18.06 -10.64
N GLU A 199 -19.02 -17.39 -11.79
CA GLU A 199 -18.83 -17.99 -13.10
C GLU A 199 -17.40 -17.77 -13.55
N TYR A 200 -16.75 -18.81 -14.07
CA TYR A 200 -15.33 -18.80 -14.34
C TYR A 200 -15.07 -19.26 -15.77
N HIS A 201 -14.46 -18.40 -16.57
CA HIS A 201 -14.07 -18.66 -17.96
C HIS A 201 -12.60 -18.27 -18.15
N PRO A 202 -11.64 -19.17 -17.85
CA PRO A 202 -10.23 -18.84 -17.84
C PRO A 202 -9.70 -18.51 -19.24
N ALA A 203 -8.90 -17.43 -19.31
CA ALA A 203 -8.08 -17.12 -20.49
C ALA A 203 -6.74 -17.90 -20.46
N TYR A 204 -6.29 -18.29 -19.25
CA TYR A 204 -5.07 -19.06 -19.01
C TYR A 204 -5.39 -20.44 -18.43
N GLU A 205 -4.69 -21.48 -18.89
CA GLU A 205 -4.84 -22.83 -18.35
C GLU A 205 -4.50 -22.90 -16.85
N ARG A 206 -3.55 -22.06 -16.42
CA ARG A 206 -3.15 -21.94 -15.02
C ARG A 206 -4.09 -21.12 -14.15
N GLY A 207 -5.02 -20.37 -14.74
CA GLY A 207 -6.00 -19.58 -13.99
C GLY A 207 -7.01 -20.51 -13.29
N ASP A 208 -7.38 -20.21 -12.04
CA ASP A 208 -8.43 -20.92 -11.29
C ASP A 208 -9.32 -20.00 -10.46
N ILE A 209 -9.09 -18.69 -10.55
CA ILE A 209 -9.87 -17.67 -9.89
C ILE A 209 -9.94 -16.40 -10.72
N GLN A 210 -11.13 -15.85 -10.87
CA GLN A 210 -11.38 -14.54 -11.47
C GLN A 210 -12.04 -13.63 -10.46
N MET A 211 -11.65 -12.36 -10.48
CA MET A 211 -12.17 -11.39 -9.53
C MET A 211 -12.50 -10.07 -10.22
N GLU A 212 -13.45 -9.33 -9.67
CA GLU A 212 -13.85 -8.00 -10.15
C GLU A 212 -13.79 -6.93 -9.06
N LEU A 213 -13.60 -5.68 -9.46
CA LEU A 213 -13.68 -4.51 -8.63
C LEU A 213 -14.54 -3.44 -9.30
N SER A 214 -15.60 -3.00 -8.63
CA SER A 214 -16.33 -1.77 -8.99
C SER A 214 -15.63 -0.55 -8.37
N ILE A 215 -15.38 0.51 -9.16
CA ILE A 215 -14.57 1.67 -8.78
C ILE A 215 -15.27 3.00 -9.01
#